data_3d7479ff744820c529d287e2335a2dcb
#
_entry.id   3d7479ff744820c529d287e2335a2dcb
#
_cell.length_a   1.000
_cell.length_b   1.000
_cell.length_c   1.000
_cell.angle_alpha   90.00
_cell.angle_beta   90.00
_cell.angle_gamma   90.00
#
_symmetry.space_group_name_H-M   'P 1'
#
loop_
_entity.id
_entity.type
_entity.pdbx_description
1 polymer ?
#
loop_
_entity_poly.entity_id
_entity_poly.type
_entity_poly.pdbx_seq_one_letter_code
_entity_poly.pdbx_strand_id
1 'polypeptide(L)'
;DKLAILRSMTHGDSDHGRGFHIMMTGKKAGLGDFNGNQNNNQHPCLGSMVSHRGRPGALPPYISVPNFLNSGGPSFLGPAHGPFTIEADPAAPDFSVRDITLPTSVATRRGLLRQLALEEVNRFEQDIERVGKQVRSLDTFYQKAYNMMTSTAAREAFDIGREPDKVRETYGMTSLGQCCLLGRRMVEAGCRFVAIEN
;
A
#
# COMPACT_ATOMS: atom_id res chain seq x y z
N ASP A 1 -6.17 26.02 4.37
CA ASP A 1 -6.98 25.47 5.47
C ASP A 1 -7.17 23.95 5.43
N LYS A 2 -6.36 23.25 4.62
CA LYS A 2 -6.27 21.77 4.59
C LYS A 2 -4.95 21.22 5.12
N LEU A 3 -4.14 22.09 5.73
CA LEU A 3 -2.82 21.74 6.26
C LEU A 3 -2.78 22.03 7.75
N ALA A 4 -2.35 21.07 8.56
CA ALA A 4 -2.02 21.23 9.96
C ALA A 4 -0.53 20.97 10.18
N ILE A 5 0.15 21.89 10.85
CA ILE A 5 1.57 21.77 11.17
C ILE A 5 1.73 21.55 12.67
N LEU A 6 2.20 20.35 13.05
CA LEU A 6 2.49 19.97 14.43
C LEU A 6 3.98 20.23 14.72
N ARG A 7 4.30 21.39 15.28
CA ARG A 7 5.69 21.82 15.53
C ARG A 7 6.31 21.24 16.80
N SER A 8 5.51 20.70 17.69
CA SER A 8 5.95 20.13 18.97
C SER A 8 6.41 18.66 18.89
N MET A 9 6.30 18.03 17.72
CA MET A 9 6.76 16.66 17.52
C MET A 9 8.28 16.64 17.46
N THR A 10 8.90 15.93 18.41
CA THR A 10 10.35 15.79 18.48
C THR A 10 10.73 14.43 19.04
N HIS A 11 11.93 13.97 18.73
CA HIS A 11 12.55 12.79 19.31
C HIS A 11 14.06 13.05 19.52
N GLY A 12 14.66 12.33 20.43
CA GLY A 12 16.09 12.51 20.81
C GLY A 12 17.07 11.67 20.00
N ASP A 13 16.68 11.15 18.84
CA ASP A 13 17.57 10.32 18.00
C ASP A 13 17.97 11.10 16.74
N SER A 14 19.28 11.22 16.50
CA SER A 14 19.83 11.91 15.33
C SER A 14 20.17 10.98 14.16
N ASP A 15 20.03 9.69 14.34
CA ASP A 15 20.21 8.71 13.26
C ASP A 15 19.00 8.70 12.34
N HIS A 16 19.24 8.73 11.01
CA HIS A 16 18.17 8.77 10.01
C HIS A 16 17.21 7.57 10.12
N GLY A 17 17.74 6.36 10.22
CA GLY A 17 16.92 5.15 10.24
C GLY A 17 16.10 5.03 11.53
N ARG A 18 16.75 5.24 12.69
CA ARG A 18 16.06 5.20 13.98
C ARG A 18 15.09 6.34 14.16
N GLY A 19 15.48 7.55 13.77
CA GLY A 19 14.59 8.71 13.80
C GLY A 19 13.35 8.50 12.91
N PHE A 20 13.56 7.99 11.70
CA PHE A 20 12.47 7.65 10.79
C PHE A 20 11.55 6.56 11.36
N HIS A 21 12.13 5.51 11.97
CA HIS A 21 11.34 4.48 12.65
C HIS A 21 10.45 5.08 13.76
N ILE A 22 10.99 5.99 14.57
CA ILE A 22 10.22 6.66 15.62
C ILE A 22 9.06 7.46 15.01
N MET A 23 9.32 8.21 13.93
CA MET A 23 8.29 9.00 13.26
C MET A 23 7.18 8.13 12.65
N MET A 24 7.53 6.98 12.08
CA MET A 24 6.56 6.08 11.44
C MET A 24 5.79 5.19 12.40
N THR A 25 6.36 4.89 13.58
CA THR A 25 5.79 3.90 14.51
C THR A 25 5.43 4.46 15.88
N GLY A 26 5.95 5.62 16.25
CA GLY A 26 5.85 6.19 17.59
C GLY A 26 6.68 5.44 18.65
N LYS A 27 7.59 4.55 18.22
CA LYS A 27 8.39 3.70 19.12
C LYS A 27 9.87 3.80 18.78
N LYS A 28 10.72 3.68 19.79
CA LYS A 28 12.15 3.52 19.57
C LYS A 28 12.44 2.12 19.03
N ALA A 29 13.32 2.04 18.07
CA ALA A 29 13.86 0.77 17.62
C ALA A 29 14.77 0.15 18.68
N GLY A 30 14.81 -1.18 18.74
CA GLY A 30 15.72 -1.91 19.60
C GLY A 30 17.20 -1.68 19.24
N LEU A 31 18.07 -1.82 20.22
CA LEU A 31 19.50 -1.79 19.98
C LEU A 31 19.92 -3.00 19.13
N GLY A 32 20.59 -2.76 18.03
CA GLY A 32 21.14 -3.82 17.15
C GLY A 32 20.46 -4.03 15.83
N ASP A 33 19.30 -3.41 15.58
CA ASP A 33 18.47 -3.70 14.39
C ASP A 33 18.64 -2.71 13.22
N PHE A 34 19.64 -1.82 13.29
CA PHE A 34 19.86 -0.84 12.23
C PHE A 34 21.22 -1.01 11.55
N ASN A 35 21.38 -2.11 10.86
CA ASN A 35 22.43 -2.25 9.85
C ASN A 35 21.86 -1.92 8.46
N GLY A 36 21.53 -0.69 8.24
CA GLY A 36 21.26 -0.15 6.90
C GLY A 36 20.13 -0.76 6.06
N ASN A 37 19.67 -1.95 6.41
CA ASN A 37 18.66 -2.70 5.69
C ASN A 37 17.58 -3.16 6.60
N GLN A 38 16.81 -2.35 7.22
CA GLN A 38 15.97 -2.60 7.77
C GLN A 38 14.97 -2.93 8.28
N ASN A 39 14.93 -3.39 8.91
CA ASN A 39 14.01 -4.22 9.47
C ASN A 39 12.85 -3.60 10.14
N ASN A 40 11.83 -3.59 9.42
CA ASN A 40 10.65 -2.94 9.67
C ASN A 40 9.65 -3.67 10.48
N ASN A 41 10.01 -4.75 11.14
CA ASN A 41 9.06 -5.67 11.75
C ASN A 41 8.95 -5.57 13.28
N GLN A 42 9.57 -4.59 13.91
CA GLN A 42 9.48 -4.44 15.36
C GLN A 42 8.15 -3.85 15.80
N HIS A 43 7.69 -2.82 15.11
CA HIS A 43 6.45 -2.12 15.42
C HIS A 43 5.67 -1.81 14.13
N PRO A 44 4.35 -1.88 14.16
CA PRO A 44 3.54 -1.53 12.99
C PRO A 44 3.62 -0.02 12.72
N CYS A 45 3.79 0.33 11.45
CA CYS A 45 3.79 1.73 11.04
C CYS A 45 2.37 2.34 11.04
N LEU A 46 2.30 3.66 10.95
CA LEU A 46 1.04 4.40 10.85
C LEU A 46 0.14 3.88 9.73
N GLY A 47 0.69 3.59 8.54
CA GLY A 47 -0.07 3.05 7.42
C GLY A 47 -0.69 1.69 7.72
N SER A 48 0.04 0.82 8.41
CA SER A 48 -0.46 -0.49 8.83
C SER A 48 -1.53 -0.38 9.91
N MET A 49 -1.40 0.57 10.83
CA MET A 49 -2.43 0.87 11.84
C MET A 49 -3.72 1.37 11.19
N VAL A 50 -3.60 2.25 10.19
CA VAL A 50 -4.74 2.74 9.38
C VAL A 50 -5.37 1.58 8.61
N SER A 51 -4.56 0.71 8.01
CA SER A 51 -5.04 -0.50 7.31
C SER A 51 -5.79 -1.45 8.23
N HIS A 52 -5.29 -1.63 9.46
CA HIS A 52 -5.92 -2.51 10.45
C HIS A 52 -7.29 -1.99 10.93
N ARG A 53 -7.44 -0.68 11.07
CA ARG A 53 -8.68 -0.04 11.52
C ARG A 53 -9.60 0.39 10.36
N GLY A 54 -9.08 0.36 9.13
CA GLY A 54 -9.80 0.80 7.94
C GLY A 54 -10.88 -0.20 7.53
N ARG A 55 -11.93 0.33 6.88
CA ARG A 55 -12.93 -0.52 6.21
C ARG A 55 -12.40 -0.89 4.82
N PRO A 56 -12.74 -2.08 4.31
CA PRO A 56 -12.45 -2.44 2.92
C PRO A 56 -13.04 -1.41 1.95
N GLY A 57 -12.27 -1.08 0.90
CA GLY A 57 -12.66 -0.17 -0.17
C GLY A 57 -12.23 -0.71 -1.53
N ALA A 58 -12.46 0.07 -2.58
CA ALA A 58 -12.02 -0.26 -3.94
C ALA A 58 -10.48 -0.30 -4.05
N LEU A 59 -9.81 0.54 -3.26
CA LEU A 59 -8.35 0.57 -3.14
C LEU A 59 -7.88 -0.03 -1.82
N PRO A 60 -6.65 -0.56 -1.78
CA PRO A 60 -6.00 -0.90 -0.51
C PRO A 60 -5.95 0.32 0.41
N PRO A 61 -6.23 0.15 1.70
CA PRO A 61 -6.21 1.28 2.65
C PRO A 61 -4.82 1.86 2.90
N TYR A 62 -3.77 1.13 2.53
CA TYR A 62 -2.38 1.55 2.61
C TYR A 62 -1.64 1.19 1.34
N ILE A 63 -1.06 2.19 0.68
CA ILE A 63 -0.26 2.08 -0.55
C ILE A 63 1.11 2.70 -0.31
N SER A 64 2.16 2.09 -0.86
CA SER A 64 3.54 2.62 -0.87
C SER A 64 4.01 2.77 -2.30
N VAL A 65 4.64 3.92 -2.65
CA VAL A 65 5.12 4.24 -3.99
C VAL A 65 6.42 5.05 -3.92
N PRO A 66 7.41 4.84 -4.79
CA PRO A 66 7.52 3.77 -5.77
C PRO A 66 8.00 2.45 -5.15
N ASN A 67 8.43 2.47 -3.90
CA ASN A 67 9.00 1.32 -3.22
C ASN A 67 8.32 1.04 -1.87
N PHE A 68 8.69 -0.08 -1.28
CA PHE A 68 8.32 -0.37 0.10
C PHE A 68 9.04 0.60 1.06
N LEU A 69 8.27 1.39 1.78
CA LEU A 69 8.80 2.38 2.71
C LEU A 69 9.55 1.72 3.88
N ASN A 70 10.72 2.21 4.18
CA ASN A 70 11.47 1.80 5.35
C ASN A 70 10.63 1.99 6.62
N SER A 71 10.68 1.07 7.58
CA SER A 71 9.78 1.05 8.74
C SER A 71 8.28 1.15 8.38
N GLY A 72 7.91 0.75 7.15
CA GLY A 72 6.54 0.76 6.64
C GLY A 72 5.78 -0.54 6.85
N GLY A 73 6.34 -1.50 7.57
CA GLY A 73 5.77 -2.82 7.73
C GLY A 73 4.63 -2.93 8.76
N PRO A 74 3.86 -4.03 8.68
CA PRO A 74 2.72 -4.28 9.56
C PRO A 74 3.10 -4.91 10.90
N SER A 75 4.33 -5.43 11.07
CA SER A 75 4.80 -6.09 12.29
C SER A 75 3.79 -7.16 12.81
N PHE A 76 3.45 -7.12 14.09
CA PHE A 76 2.56 -8.08 14.74
C PHE A 76 1.09 -8.01 14.26
N LEU A 77 0.70 -6.97 13.51
CA LEU A 77 -0.63 -6.90 12.90
C LEU A 77 -0.81 -7.93 11.77
N GLY A 78 0.31 -8.44 11.25
CA GLY A 78 0.32 -9.45 10.19
C GLY A 78 0.31 -8.86 8.77
N PRO A 79 0.72 -9.66 7.78
CA PRO A 79 0.98 -9.18 6.42
C PRO A 79 -0.25 -8.62 5.71
N ALA A 80 -1.46 -9.02 6.08
CA ALA A 80 -2.71 -8.48 5.52
C ALA A 80 -2.85 -6.95 5.71
N HIS A 81 -2.13 -6.36 6.65
CA HIS A 81 -2.14 -4.93 6.95
C HIS A 81 -0.91 -4.18 6.42
N GLY A 82 -0.03 -4.87 5.68
CA GLY A 82 1.06 -4.24 4.95
C GLY A 82 0.58 -3.37 3.79
N PRO A 83 1.49 -2.56 3.21
CA PRO A 83 1.17 -1.76 2.04
C PRO A 83 0.99 -2.62 0.79
N PHE A 84 0.16 -2.14 -0.12
CA PHE A 84 0.28 -2.48 -1.52
C PHE A 84 1.40 -1.61 -2.11
N THR A 85 2.48 -2.22 -2.56
CA THR A 85 3.63 -1.49 -3.11
C THR A 85 3.52 -1.39 -4.62
N ILE A 86 3.70 -0.16 -5.13
CA ILE A 86 3.76 0.12 -6.57
C ILE A 86 5.22 0.19 -6.95
N GLU A 87 5.78 -0.91 -7.44
CA GLU A 87 7.18 -1.01 -7.82
C GLU A 87 7.43 -0.44 -9.23
N ALA A 88 6.98 0.80 -9.45
CA ALA A 88 7.14 1.49 -10.72
C ALA A 88 7.20 3.01 -10.49
N ASP A 89 8.03 3.70 -11.28
CA ASP A 89 8.16 5.15 -11.22
C ASP A 89 7.05 5.83 -12.04
N PRO A 90 6.15 6.61 -11.41
CA PRO A 90 5.09 7.34 -12.13
C PRO A 90 5.60 8.41 -13.11
N ALA A 91 6.88 8.80 -13.03
CA ALA A 91 7.50 9.70 -14.00
C ALA A 91 7.98 8.99 -15.27
N ALA A 92 8.11 7.66 -15.25
CA ALA A 92 8.55 6.90 -16.41
C ALA A 92 7.53 6.97 -17.55
N PRO A 93 7.96 7.06 -18.82
CA PRO A 93 7.06 7.14 -19.96
C PRO A 93 6.16 5.90 -20.14
N ASP A 94 6.66 4.74 -19.70
CA ASP A 94 5.99 3.45 -19.77
C ASP A 94 5.34 3.05 -18.44
N PHE A 95 5.11 4.02 -17.56
CA PHE A 95 4.51 3.76 -16.25
C PHE A 95 3.24 2.95 -16.38
N SER A 96 3.23 1.84 -15.73
CA SER A 96 2.05 0.99 -15.57
C SER A 96 2.13 0.25 -14.24
N VAL A 97 1.01 0.09 -13.60
CA VAL A 97 0.94 -0.70 -12.36
C VAL A 97 0.63 -2.13 -12.74
N ARG A 98 1.54 -3.04 -12.40
CA ARG A 98 1.34 -4.48 -12.64
C ARG A 98 0.13 -4.99 -11.87
N ASP A 99 -0.52 -5.99 -12.40
CA ASP A 99 -1.59 -6.75 -11.75
C ASP A 99 -2.89 -6.01 -11.43
N ILE A 100 -3.08 -4.78 -11.93
CA ILE A 100 -4.38 -4.08 -11.84
C ILE A 100 -5.27 -4.27 -13.09
N THR A 101 -4.76 -4.90 -14.14
CA THR A 101 -5.56 -5.25 -15.32
C THR A 101 -5.70 -6.76 -15.41
N LEU A 102 -6.94 -7.23 -15.52
CA LEU A 102 -7.19 -8.64 -15.88
C LEU A 102 -6.56 -8.90 -17.25
N PRO A 103 -5.75 -9.96 -17.40
CA PRO A 103 -5.27 -10.35 -18.71
C PRO A 103 -6.45 -10.52 -19.67
N THR A 104 -6.34 -9.98 -20.87
CA THR A 104 -7.38 -10.07 -21.91
C THR A 104 -7.80 -11.52 -22.26
N SER A 105 -6.93 -12.48 -21.95
CA SER A 105 -7.19 -13.91 -22.09
C SER A 105 -8.11 -14.50 -21.00
N VAL A 106 -8.35 -13.79 -19.90
CA VAL A 106 -9.23 -14.23 -18.82
C VAL A 106 -10.58 -13.54 -19.01
N ALA A 107 -11.48 -14.19 -19.75
CA ALA A 107 -12.85 -13.71 -19.84
C ALA A 107 -13.44 -13.52 -18.43
N THR A 108 -14.21 -12.45 -18.21
CA THR A 108 -14.86 -12.09 -16.95
C THR A 108 -15.55 -13.28 -16.26
N ARG A 109 -16.11 -14.20 -17.05
CA ARG A 109 -16.71 -15.45 -16.57
C ARG A 109 -15.70 -16.39 -15.91
N ARG A 110 -14.47 -16.51 -16.45
CA ARG A 110 -13.43 -17.35 -15.86
C ARG A 110 -12.87 -16.73 -14.57
N GLY A 111 -12.81 -15.39 -14.50
CA GLY A 111 -12.46 -14.66 -13.27
C GLY A 111 -13.46 -14.96 -12.16
N LEU A 112 -14.75 -14.87 -12.47
CA LEU A 112 -15.84 -15.17 -11.53
C LEU A 112 -15.80 -16.63 -11.06
N LEU A 113 -15.60 -17.60 -11.99
CA LEU A 113 -15.51 -19.02 -11.64
C LEU A 113 -14.29 -19.33 -10.77
N ARG A 114 -13.15 -18.65 -10.99
CA ARG A 114 -11.98 -18.78 -10.11
C ARG A 114 -12.25 -18.23 -8.72
N GLN A 115 -12.95 -17.11 -8.63
CA GLN A 115 -13.34 -16.54 -7.35
C GLN A 115 -14.27 -17.49 -6.58
N LEU A 116 -15.31 -18.01 -7.22
CA LEU A 116 -16.23 -18.97 -6.60
C LEU A 116 -15.52 -20.25 -6.15
N ALA A 117 -14.59 -20.76 -6.95
CA ALA A 117 -13.77 -21.91 -6.59
C ALA A 117 -12.85 -21.59 -5.39
N LEU A 118 -12.25 -20.40 -5.35
CA LEU A 118 -11.42 -19.97 -4.23
C LEU A 118 -12.25 -19.79 -2.94
N GLU A 119 -13.45 -19.22 -3.04
CA GLU A 119 -14.36 -19.09 -1.91
C GLU A 119 -14.77 -20.45 -1.34
N GLU A 120 -14.96 -21.45 -2.20
CA GLU A 120 -15.32 -22.82 -1.78
C GLU A 120 -14.12 -23.52 -1.11
N VAL A 121 -12.91 -23.38 -1.65
CA VAL A 121 -11.68 -23.89 -1.03
C VAL A 121 -11.43 -23.21 0.31
N ASN A 122 -11.57 -21.90 0.38
CA ASN A 122 -11.39 -21.14 1.63
C ASN A 122 -12.43 -21.52 2.70
N ARG A 123 -13.66 -21.83 2.28
CA ARG A 123 -14.71 -22.31 3.18
C ARG A 123 -14.35 -23.68 3.76
N PHE A 124 -13.83 -24.59 2.92
CA PHE A 124 -13.34 -25.89 3.36
C PHE A 124 -12.10 -25.79 4.28
N GLU A 125 -11.20 -24.83 4.03
CA GLU A 125 -10.05 -24.56 4.89
C GLU A 125 -10.41 -23.93 6.24
N GLN A 126 -11.49 -23.15 6.32
CA GLN A 126 -12.00 -22.59 7.56
C GLN A 126 -12.56 -23.65 8.52
N ASP A 127 -13.05 -24.77 7.97
CA ASP A 127 -13.52 -25.91 8.76
C ASP A 127 -12.37 -26.75 9.34
N ILE A 128 -11.15 -26.57 8.83
CA ILE A 128 -9.93 -27.16 9.39
C ILE A 128 -9.30 -26.19 10.39
N GLU A 129 -9.61 -26.33 11.65
CA GLU A 129 -9.17 -25.49 12.79
C GLU A 129 -7.65 -25.24 12.95
N ARG A 130 -6.83 -25.66 12.00
CA ARG A 130 -5.36 -25.64 12.03
C ARG A 130 -4.69 -24.69 11.04
N VAL A 131 -5.41 -23.96 10.23
CA VAL A 131 -4.81 -23.12 9.20
C VAL A 131 -4.49 -21.74 9.79
N GLY A 132 -3.22 -21.54 10.09
CA GLY A 132 -2.72 -20.38 10.80
C GLY A 132 -2.96 -19.04 10.07
N LYS A 133 -2.67 -17.94 10.77
CA LYS A 133 -2.80 -16.53 10.33
C LYS A 133 -2.27 -16.23 8.92
N GLN A 134 -1.34 -17.03 8.41
CA GLN A 134 -0.74 -16.87 7.08
C GLN A 134 -1.72 -17.14 5.94
N VAL A 135 -2.57 -18.16 6.04
CA VAL A 135 -3.54 -18.50 4.98
C VAL A 135 -4.67 -17.47 4.92
N ARG A 136 -5.15 -17.00 6.09
CA ARG A 136 -6.12 -15.89 6.15
C ARG A 136 -5.57 -14.60 5.54
N SER A 137 -4.27 -14.36 5.67
CA SER A 137 -3.61 -13.23 5.03
C SER A 137 -3.60 -13.36 3.52
N LEU A 138 -3.35 -14.56 2.99
CA LEU A 138 -3.36 -14.83 1.55
C LEU A 138 -4.73 -14.53 0.94
N ASP A 139 -5.81 -14.99 1.57
CA ASP A 139 -7.18 -14.72 1.15
C ASP A 139 -7.47 -13.20 1.11
N THR A 140 -7.05 -12.47 2.12
CA THR A 140 -7.19 -11.01 2.16
C THR A 140 -6.42 -10.33 1.01
N PHE A 141 -5.24 -10.84 0.63
CA PHE A 141 -4.48 -10.33 -0.51
C PHE A 141 -5.18 -10.60 -1.84
N TYR A 142 -5.70 -11.79 -2.04
CA TYR A 142 -6.47 -12.15 -3.24
C TYR A 142 -7.73 -11.29 -3.38
N GLN A 143 -8.46 -11.06 -2.31
CA GLN A 143 -9.64 -10.18 -2.31
C GLN A 143 -9.27 -8.72 -2.65
N LYS A 144 -8.21 -8.19 -2.06
CA LYS A 144 -7.71 -6.84 -2.38
C LYS A 144 -7.30 -6.74 -3.85
N ALA A 145 -6.54 -7.70 -4.35
CA ALA A 145 -6.11 -7.73 -5.76
C ALA A 145 -7.32 -7.82 -6.70
N TYR A 146 -8.28 -8.70 -6.42
CA TYR A 146 -9.48 -8.84 -7.21
C TYR A 146 -10.32 -7.56 -7.23
N ASN A 147 -10.53 -6.92 -6.08
CA ASN A 147 -11.26 -5.66 -5.99
C ASN A 147 -10.59 -4.56 -6.82
N MET A 148 -9.26 -4.46 -6.79
CA MET A 148 -8.52 -3.52 -7.63
C MET A 148 -8.67 -3.81 -9.13
N MET A 149 -8.53 -5.07 -9.54
CA MET A 149 -8.64 -5.47 -10.94
C MET A 149 -10.04 -5.25 -11.52
N THR A 150 -11.08 -5.38 -10.70
CA THR A 150 -12.48 -5.24 -11.13
C THR A 150 -13.02 -3.82 -10.98
N SER A 151 -12.40 -2.99 -10.14
CA SER A 151 -12.84 -1.62 -9.89
C SER A 151 -12.37 -0.67 -11.00
N THR A 152 -13.33 -0.05 -11.69
CA THR A 152 -13.02 1.03 -12.65
C THR A 152 -12.38 2.23 -11.94
N ALA A 153 -12.89 2.59 -10.76
CA ALA A 153 -12.34 3.70 -9.96
C ALA A 153 -10.88 3.45 -9.57
N ALA A 154 -10.52 2.20 -9.22
CA ALA A 154 -9.13 1.85 -8.93
C ALA A 154 -8.24 2.04 -10.18
N ARG A 155 -8.63 1.47 -11.32
CA ARG A 155 -7.87 1.62 -12.57
C ARG A 155 -7.69 3.07 -12.98
N GLU A 156 -8.74 3.88 -12.90
CA GLU A 156 -8.68 5.30 -13.21
C GLU A 156 -7.78 6.07 -12.26
N ALA A 157 -7.76 5.71 -10.98
CA ALA A 157 -6.89 6.33 -10.00
C ALA A 157 -5.39 6.11 -10.31
N PHE A 158 -5.02 4.91 -10.78
CA PHE A 158 -3.65 4.61 -11.16
C PHE A 158 -3.21 5.22 -12.49
N ASP A 159 -4.14 5.64 -13.34
CA ASP A 159 -3.85 6.25 -14.64
C ASP A 159 -3.49 7.72 -14.49
N ILE A 160 -2.20 7.98 -14.22
CA ILE A 160 -1.67 9.35 -14.06
C ILE A 160 -1.73 10.14 -15.40
N GLY A 161 -1.78 9.44 -16.53
CA GLY A 161 -1.89 10.07 -17.86
C GLY A 161 -3.21 10.81 -18.07
N ARG A 162 -4.22 10.58 -17.24
CA ARG A 162 -5.48 11.34 -17.28
C ARG A 162 -5.37 12.75 -16.69
N GLU A 163 -4.29 13.03 -15.97
CA GLU A 163 -4.06 14.39 -15.46
C GLU A 163 -3.57 15.31 -16.59
N PRO A 164 -4.09 16.55 -16.68
CA PRO A 164 -3.59 17.54 -17.62
C PRO A 164 -2.09 17.80 -17.42
N ASP A 165 -1.35 18.01 -18.50
CA ASP A 165 0.10 18.27 -18.46
C ASP A 165 0.45 19.41 -17.51
N LYS A 166 -0.33 20.50 -17.52
CA LYS A 166 -0.15 21.63 -16.59
C LYS A 166 -0.22 21.23 -15.11
N VAL A 167 -1.05 20.26 -14.77
CA VAL A 167 -1.15 19.73 -13.39
C VAL A 167 0.09 18.90 -13.09
N ARG A 168 0.50 18.03 -14.00
CA ARG A 168 1.70 17.21 -13.88
C ARG A 168 2.94 18.06 -13.69
N GLU A 169 3.09 19.13 -14.49
CA GLU A 169 4.17 20.10 -14.39
C GLU A 169 4.16 20.85 -13.05
N THR A 170 2.98 21.18 -12.50
CA THR A 170 2.87 21.84 -11.20
C THR A 170 3.42 20.99 -10.06
N TYR A 171 3.24 19.66 -10.12
CA TYR A 171 3.84 18.73 -9.17
C TYR A 171 5.34 18.51 -9.44
N GLY A 172 5.81 18.79 -10.64
CA GLY A 172 7.13 18.50 -11.16
C GLY A 172 7.20 17.15 -11.86
N MET A 173 7.92 17.11 -12.99
CA MET A 173 8.12 15.92 -13.81
C MET A 173 9.24 15.01 -13.29
N THR A 174 9.51 15.05 -12.00
CA THR A 174 10.44 14.17 -11.28
C THR A 174 9.70 12.98 -10.70
N SER A 175 10.43 11.93 -10.34
CA SER A 175 9.86 10.77 -9.64
C SER A 175 9.05 11.19 -8.41
N LEU A 176 9.62 12.00 -7.52
CA LEU A 176 8.93 12.49 -6.34
C LEU A 176 7.65 13.26 -6.67
N GLY A 177 7.71 14.19 -7.63
CA GLY A 177 6.56 15.00 -8.03
C GLY A 177 5.41 14.15 -8.55
N GLN A 178 5.72 13.20 -9.43
CA GLN A 178 4.71 12.31 -10.00
C GLN A 178 4.20 11.27 -8.98
N CYS A 179 5.04 10.83 -8.04
CA CYS A 179 4.57 10.02 -6.90
C CYS A 179 3.59 10.79 -6.00
N CYS A 180 3.85 12.10 -5.74
CA CYS A 180 2.93 12.94 -4.98
C CYS A 180 1.59 13.14 -5.72
N LEU A 181 1.63 13.34 -7.02
CA LEU A 181 0.42 13.43 -7.85
C LEU A 181 -0.38 12.13 -7.84
N LEU A 182 0.29 11.00 -8.02
CA LEU A 182 -0.32 9.68 -7.93
C LEU A 182 -0.92 9.46 -6.54
N GLY A 183 -0.18 9.83 -5.47
CA GLY A 183 -0.65 9.75 -4.08
C GLY A 183 -1.94 10.53 -3.86
N ARG A 184 -2.05 11.75 -4.39
CA ARG A 184 -3.30 12.54 -4.36
C ARG A 184 -4.45 11.76 -5.00
N ARG A 185 -4.26 11.23 -6.20
CA ARG A 185 -5.27 10.46 -6.93
C ARG A 185 -5.74 9.23 -6.14
N MET A 186 -4.79 8.53 -5.49
CA MET A 186 -5.12 7.39 -4.63
C MET A 186 -6.01 7.81 -3.45
N VAL A 187 -5.69 8.93 -2.80
CA VAL A 187 -6.49 9.45 -1.67
C VAL A 187 -7.88 9.89 -2.15
N GLU A 188 -7.98 10.57 -3.28
CA GLU A 188 -9.26 10.95 -3.90
C GLU A 188 -10.12 9.71 -4.24
N ALA A 189 -9.50 8.61 -4.62
CA ALA A 189 -10.17 7.33 -4.90
C ALA A 189 -10.44 6.48 -3.63
N GLY A 190 -10.13 6.99 -2.44
CA GLY A 190 -10.49 6.38 -1.16
C GLY A 190 -9.39 5.62 -0.43
N CYS A 191 -8.14 5.63 -0.94
CA CYS A 191 -7.00 5.17 -0.16
C CYS A 191 -6.82 6.06 1.08
N ARG A 192 -6.50 5.44 2.21
CA ARG A 192 -6.45 6.16 3.49
C ARG A 192 -5.06 6.62 3.90
N PHE A 193 -4.05 5.93 3.42
CA PHE A 193 -2.66 6.24 3.71
C PHE A 193 -1.79 5.91 2.49
N VAL A 194 -1.08 6.90 2.00
CA VAL A 194 -0.10 6.73 0.94
C VAL A 194 1.26 7.13 1.48
N ALA A 195 2.22 6.20 1.41
CA ALA A 195 3.61 6.45 1.70
C ALA A 195 4.38 6.70 0.40
N ILE A 196 5.18 7.76 0.39
CA ILE A 196 6.01 8.12 -0.75
C ILE A 196 7.46 8.14 -0.28
N GLU A 197 8.29 7.35 -0.93
CA GLU A 197 9.73 7.31 -0.72
C GLU A 197 10.44 7.92 -1.93
N ASN A 198 11.48 8.71 -1.68
CA ASN A 198 12.31 9.33 -2.73
C ASN A 198 13.78 9.02 -2.48
#